data_b7c0b39294af2f13b4c93d102cc73e2e
#
_entry.id   b7c0b39294af2f13b4c93d102cc73e2e
#
_cell.length_a   1.000
_cell.length_b   1.000
_cell.length_c   1.000
_cell.angle_alpha   90.00
_cell.angle_beta   90.00
_cell.angle_gamma   90.00
#
_symmetry.space_group_name_H-M   'P 1'
#
loop_
_entity.id
_entity.type
_entity.pdbx_description
1 polymer ?
#
loop_
_entity_poly.entity_id
_entity_poly.type
_entity_poly.pdbx_seq_one_letter_code
_entity_poly.pdbx_strand_id
1 'polypeptide(L)'
;MKKIANVIACVFTAVSLYAFFTARTFPPGSNGALGPGFFPQVLAVLVIFLSVLELVGSRNAVIPENQREVTLFRKENLKVCLSVAAVIVYIWTLKYIGFKIMTPIYLFAMLFFFKVRNKLVLAGVPLGITMLLYYVFSVLLHVQLPQGVF
;
A
#
# COMPACT_ATOMS: atom_id res chain seq x y z
N MET A 1 -15.03 7.61 17.78
CA MET A 1 -13.80 7.38 17.01
C MET A 1 -12.99 6.17 17.47
N LYS A 2 -12.68 5.98 18.77
CA LYS A 2 -11.95 4.78 19.25
C LYS A 2 -12.56 3.45 18.76
N LYS A 3 -13.90 3.31 18.78
CA LYS A 3 -14.56 2.09 18.29
C LYS A 3 -14.33 1.83 16.79
N ILE A 4 -14.36 2.89 15.98
CA ILE A 4 -14.15 2.78 14.51
C ILE A 4 -12.69 2.44 14.21
N ALA A 5 -11.72 3.10 14.85
CA ALA A 5 -10.31 2.79 14.71
C ALA A 5 -10.00 1.34 15.12
N ASN A 6 -10.55 0.87 16.25
CA ASN A 6 -10.39 -0.50 16.69
C ASN A 6 -11.01 -1.51 15.71
N VAL A 7 -12.19 -1.22 15.16
CA VAL A 7 -12.82 -2.07 14.13
C VAL A 7 -11.95 -2.15 12.87
N ILE A 8 -11.44 -1.00 12.42
CA ILE A 8 -10.54 -0.95 11.26
C ILE A 8 -9.27 -1.76 11.53
N ALA A 9 -8.62 -1.56 12.69
CA ALA A 9 -7.43 -2.31 13.06
C ALA A 9 -7.70 -3.82 13.15
N CYS A 10 -8.85 -4.25 13.71
CA CYS A 10 -9.24 -5.65 13.73
C CYS A 10 -9.45 -6.22 12.32
N VAL A 11 -10.09 -5.46 11.42
CA VAL A 11 -10.29 -5.88 10.02
C VAL A 11 -8.94 -6.04 9.32
N PHE A 12 -8.05 -5.05 9.45
CA PHE A 12 -6.70 -5.13 8.86
C PHE A 12 -5.90 -6.31 9.40
N THR A 13 -5.98 -6.58 10.71
CA THR A 13 -5.33 -7.74 11.33
C THR A 13 -5.88 -9.05 10.76
N ALA A 14 -7.21 -9.18 10.62
CA ALA A 14 -7.84 -10.38 10.09
C ALA A 14 -7.46 -10.62 8.62
N VAL A 15 -7.51 -9.56 7.78
CA VAL A 15 -7.11 -9.63 6.37
C VAL A 15 -5.63 -10.00 6.23
N SER A 16 -4.76 -9.40 7.06
CA SER A 16 -3.33 -9.70 7.03
C SER A 16 -3.01 -11.11 7.49
N LEU A 17 -3.75 -11.62 8.48
CA LEU A 17 -3.62 -13.00 8.94
C LEU A 17 -4.02 -13.99 7.81
N TYR A 18 -5.13 -13.72 7.15
CA TYR A 18 -5.56 -14.49 5.98
C TYR A 18 -4.50 -14.45 4.86
N ALA A 19 -3.98 -13.26 4.53
CA ALA A 19 -2.94 -13.09 3.52
C ALA A 19 -1.65 -13.83 3.90
N PHE A 20 -1.27 -13.83 5.18
CA PHE A 20 -0.10 -14.56 5.67
C PHE A 20 -0.24 -16.08 5.47
N PHE A 21 -1.38 -16.65 5.84
CA PHE A 21 -1.62 -18.08 5.64
C PHE A 21 -1.69 -18.45 4.15
N THR A 22 -2.35 -17.63 3.35
CA THR A 22 -2.41 -17.83 1.89
C THR A 22 -1.03 -17.74 1.25
N ALA A 23 -0.19 -16.80 1.71
CA ALA A 23 1.18 -16.66 1.20
C ALA A 23 2.08 -17.86 1.51
N ARG A 24 1.77 -18.65 2.53
CA ARG A 24 2.45 -19.92 2.83
C ARG A 24 2.16 -21.04 1.84
N THR A 25 1.07 -20.95 1.11
CA THR A 25 0.72 -21.97 0.09
C THR A 25 1.49 -21.78 -1.22
N PHE A 26 2.20 -20.66 -1.39
CA PHE A 26 3.03 -20.45 -2.56
C PHE A 26 4.28 -21.35 -2.53
N PRO A 27 4.73 -21.82 -3.69
CA PRO A 27 5.91 -22.66 -3.76
C PRO A 27 7.14 -21.93 -3.21
N PRO A 28 8.04 -22.63 -2.51
CA PRO A 28 9.29 -22.08 -2.06
C PRO A 28 10.16 -21.63 -3.24
N GLY A 29 10.98 -20.63 -3.03
CA GLY A 29 11.94 -20.18 -4.04
C GLY A 29 12.94 -21.29 -4.40
N SER A 30 13.36 -21.35 -5.66
CA SER A 30 14.39 -22.28 -6.12
C SER A 30 15.78 -21.72 -5.84
N ASN A 31 16.77 -22.63 -5.65
CA ASN A 31 18.19 -22.28 -5.52
C ASN A 31 18.55 -21.22 -4.46
N GLY A 32 17.88 -21.23 -3.30
CA GLY A 32 18.13 -20.27 -2.23
C GLY A 32 17.54 -18.88 -2.44
N ALA A 33 16.81 -18.67 -3.53
CA ALA A 33 16.06 -17.42 -3.75
C ALA A 33 14.82 -17.37 -2.86
N LEU A 34 14.45 -16.16 -2.46
CA LEU A 34 13.21 -15.91 -1.72
C LEU A 34 12.02 -16.19 -2.65
N GLY A 35 11.14 -17.11 -2.25
CA GLY A 35 9.94 -17.44 -3.04
C GLY A 35 8.93 -16.29 -3.12
N PRO A 36 7.98 -16.37 -4.07
CA PRO A 36 6.98 -15.30 -4.28
C PRO A 36 6.09 -15.07 -3.06
N GLY A 37 5.97 -16.04 -2.15
CA GLY A 37 5.24 -15.91 -0.89
C GLY A 37 5.96 -15.09 0.18
N PHE A 38 7.27 -14.87 0.07
CA PHE A 38 8.05 -14.17 1.10
C PHE A 38 7.59 -12.71 1.29
N PHE A 39 7.44 -11.98 0.21
CA PHE A 39 7.05 -10.57 0.27
C PHE A 39 5.66 -10.35 0.89
N PRO A 40 4.59 -11.08 0.47
CA PRO A 40 3.30 -11.00 1.14
C PRO A 40 3.35 -11.38 2.63
N GLN A 41 4.18 -12.35 3.02
CA GLN A 41 4.34 -12.72 4.42
C GLN A 41 4.95 -11.59 5.25
N VAL A 42 6.04 -10.97 4.76
CA VAL A 42 6.69 -9.82 5.43
C VAL A 42 5.71 -8.66 5.56
N LEU A 43 4.99 -8.32 4.50
CA LEU A 43 3.97 -7.26 4.55
C LEU A 43 2.86 -7.59 5.54
N ALA A 44 2.37 -8.82 5.56
CA ALA A 44 1.32 -9.23 6.49
C ALA A 44 1.78 -9.09 7.94
N VAL A 45 3.00 -9.54 8.26
CA VAL A 45 3.58 -9.37 9.60
C VAL A 45 3.71 -7.90 9.98
N LEU A 46 4.16 -7.05 9.05
CA LEU A 46 4.32 -5.62 9.28
C LEU A 46 2.97 -4.94 9.53
N VAL A 47 1.94 -5.28 8.75
CA VAL A 47 0.58 -4.74 8.95
C VAL A 47 -0.02 -5.22 10.28
N ILE A 48 0.17 -6.49 10.66
CA ILE A 48 -0.26 -7.00 11.96
C ILE A 48 0.43 -6.23 13.07
N PHE A 49 1.74 -6.03 12.99
CA PHE A 49 2.51 -5.28 13.98
C PHE A 49 1.99 -3.83 14.12
N LEU A 50 1.80 -3.12 13.01
CA LEU A 50 1.25 -1.76 13.01
C LEU A 50 -0.18 -1.71 13.58
N SER A 51 -1.03 -2.67 13.24
CA SER A 51 -2.40 -2.76 13.77
C SER A 51 -2.41 -3.00 15.27
N VAL A 52 -1.50 -3.82 15.78
CA VAL A 52 -1.35 -4.04 17.24
C VAL A 52 -0.87 -2.77 17.93
N LEU A 53 0.12 -2.06 17.35
CA LEU A 53 0.58 -0.77 17.88
C LEU A 53 -0.56 0.25 17.93
N GLU A 54 -1.41 0.31 16.91
CA GLU A 54 -2.57 1.20 16.88
C GLU A 54 -3.58 0.83 17.97
N LEU A 55 -3.87 -0.46 18.17
CA LEU A 55 -4.78 -0.93 19.23
C LEU A 55 -4.26 -0.57 20.63
N VAL A 56 -2.97 -0.72 20.87
CA VAL A 56 -2.33 -0.35 22.15
C VAL A 56 -2.31 1.18 22.32
N GLY A 57 -1.91 1.91 21.29
CA GLY A 57 -1.87 3.38 21.30
C GLY A 57 -3.24 4.01 21.48
N SER A 58 -4.26 3.44 20.83
CA SER A 58 -5.67 3.90 20.95
C SER A 58 -6.25 3.79 22.35
N ARG A 59 -5.74 2.87 23.17
CA ARG A 59 -6.16 2.74 24.59
C ARG A 59 -5.70 3.94 25.43
N ASN A 60 -4.50 4.45 25.16
CA ASN A 60 -3.84 5.50 25.93
C ASN A 60 -4.07 6.91 25.38
N ALA A 61 -4.58 7.05 24.15
CA ALA A 61 -4.80 8.35 23.53
C ALA A 61 -6.01 9.07 24.16
N VAL A 62 -5.76 10.19 24.82
CA VAL A 62 -6.77 11.19 25.15
C VAL A 62 -7.08 11.96 23.87
N ILE A 63 -8.18 11.62 23.20
CA ILE A 63 -8.60 12.34 21.99
C ILE A 63 -9.23 13.66 22.43
N PRO A 64 -8.69 14.83 22.00
CA PRO A 64 -9.30 16.12 22.27
C PRO A 64 -10.74 16.14 21.73
N GLU A 65 -11.64 16.68 22.50
CA GLU A 65 -13.10 16.69 22.23
C GLU A 65 -13.47 17.39 20.92
N ASN A 66 -12.59 18.25 20.43
CA ASN A 66 -12.80 19.06 19.23
C ASN A 66 -12.62 18.31 17.88
N GLN A 67 -12.22 17.00 17.89
CA GLN A 67 -12.09 16.18 16.69
C GLN A 67 -13.23 15.16 16.51
N ARG A 68 -14.36 15.36 17.17
CA ARG A 68 -15.45 14.36 17.27
C ARG A 68 -16.32 14.22 16.01
N GLU A 69 -16.24 15.13 15.04
CA GLU A 69 -17.07 15.03 13.84
C GLU A 69 -16.29 14.47 12.65
N VAL A 70 -16.35 13.14 12.50
CA VAL A 70 -16.07 12.49 11.21
C VAL A 70 -17.31 12.70 10.33
N THR A 71 -17.45 13.88 9.74
CA THR A 71 -18.40 14.08 8.65
C THR A 71 -17.83 13.40 7.41
N LEU A 72 -18.43 12.27 7.02
CA LEU A 72 -18.03 11.46 5.88
C LEU A 72 -17.96 12.25 4.55
N PHE A 73 -18.61 13.41 4.48
CA PHE A 73 -18.67 14.29 3.29
C PHE A 73 -17.81 15.57 3.40
N ARG A 74 -16.84 15.63 4.28
CA ARG A 74 -15.92 16.77 4.30
C ARG A 74 -15.00 16.71 3.06
N LYS A 75 -14.61 17.86 2.50
CA LYS A 75 -13.71 17.97 1.32
C LYS A 75 -12.40 17.19 1.48
N GLU A 76 -11.96 16.92 2.71
CA GLU A 76 -10.78 16.12 3.04
C GLU A 76 -11.03 14.61 2.77
N ASN A 77 -12.24 14.12 3.09
CA ASN A 77 -12.61 12.73 2.82
C ASN A 77 -12.81 12.45 1.34
N LEU A 78 -13.20 13.47 0.54
CA LEU A 78 -13.26 13.35 -0.90
C LEU A 78 -11.89 13.04 -1.52
N LYS A 79 -10.81 13.63 -0.98
CA LYS A 79 -9.44 13.31 -1.43
C LYS A 79 -9.08 11.85 -1.14
N VAL A 80 -9.47 11.34 0.02
CA VAL A 80 -9.25 9.92 0.37
C VAL A 80 -10.02 9.00 -0.56
N CYS A 81 -11.33 9.27 -0.79
CA CYS A 81 -12.14 8.51 -1.74
C CYS A 81 -11.55 8.52 -3.14
N LEU A 82 -11.09 9.69 -3.61
CA LEU A 82 -10.47 9.83 -4.93
C LEU A 82 -9.14 9.08 -5.02
N SER A 83 -8.35 9.07 -3.93
CA SER A 83 -7.11 8.30 -3.86
C SER A 83 -7.37 6.79 -3.94
N VAL A 84 -8.41 6.31 -3.24
CA VAL A 84 -8.81 4.89 -3.31
C VAL A 84 -9.28 4.53 -4.72
N ALA A 85 -10.10 5.37 -5.34
CA ALA A 85 -10.54 5.18 -6.73
C ALA A 85 -9.34 5.15 -7.69
N ALA A 86 -8.36 6.04 -7.51
CA ALA A 86 -7.14 6.06 -8.32
C ALA A 86 -6.31 4.78 -8.16
N VAL A 87 -6.23 4.19 -6.95
CA VAL A 87 -5.58 2.88 -6.74
C VAL A 87 -6.31 1.78 -7.52
N ILE A 88 -7.64 1.76 -7.49
CA ILE A 88 -8.42 0.75 -8.21
C ILE A 88 -8.17 0.85 -9.72
N VAL A 89 -8.19 2.07 -10.27
CA VAL A 89 -7.87 2.33 -11.67
C VAL A 89 -6.45 1.91 -11.99
N TYR A 90 -5.47 2.24 -11.13
CA TYR A 90 -4.08 1.82 -11.27
C TYR A 90 -3.95 0.29 -11.37
N ILE A 91 -4.56 -0.47 -10.46
CA ILE A 91 -4.50 -1.93 -10.45
C ILE A 91 -5.10 -2.51 -11.74
N TRP A 92 -6.22 -1.94 -12.20
CA TRP A 92 -6.87 -2.39 -13.43
C TRP A 92 -6.02 -2.13 -14.67
N THR A 93 -5.41 -0.94 -14.74
CA THR A 93 -4.59 -0.49 -15.87
C THR A 93 -3.19 -1.14 -15.89
N LEU A 94 -2.70 -1.59 -14.73
CA LEU A 94 -1.40 -2.25 -14.56
C LEU A 94 -1.22 -3.45 -15.49
N LYS A 95 -2.30 -4.22 -15.70
CA LYS A 95 -2.29 -5.41 -16.57
C LYS A 95 -2.00 -5.06 -18.04
N TYR A 96 -2.46 -3.89 -18.49
CA TYR A 96 -2.39 -3.47 -19.90
C TYR A 96 -1.11 -2.70 -20.22
N ILE A 97 -0.74 -1.76 -19.36
CA ILE A 97 0.39 -0.85 -19.61
C ILE A 97 1.71 -1.41 -19.04
N GLY A 98 1.61 -2.24 -18.01
CA GLY A 98 2.77 -2.79 -17.33
C GLY A 98 3.26 -1.93 -16.16
N PHE A 99 4.01 -2.59 -15.26
CA PHE A 99 4.48 -1.99 -14.01
C PHE A 99 5.46 -0.83 -14.24
N LYS A 100 6.41 -0.99 -15.18
CA LYS A 100 7.49 -0.02 -15.40
C LYS A 100 7.00 1.37 -15.79
N ILE A 101 5.89 1.45 -16.53
CA ILE A 101 5.34 2.69 -17.08
C ILE A 101 4.23 3.21 -16.17
N MET A 102 3.32 2.32 -15.75
CA MET A 102 2.14 2.75 -14.99
C MET A 102 2.46 3.23 -13.58
N THR A 103 3.44 2.60 -12.91
CA THR A 103 3.80 2.97 -11.53
C THR A 103 4.35 4.40 -11.42
N PRO A 104 5.34 4.84 -12.23
CA PRO A 104 5.81 6.22 -12.13
C PRO A 104 4.75 7.24 -12.52
N ILE A 105 3.88 6.93 -13.49
CA ILE A 105 2.77 7.81 -13.87
C ILE A 105 1.78 7.96 -12.71
N TYR A 106 1.40 6.85 -12.07
CA TYR A 106 0.51 6.86 -10.92
C TYR A 106 1.08 7.65 -9.74
N LEU A 107 2.35 7.41 -9.38
CA LEU A 107 3.02 8.14 -8.30
C LEU A 107 3.15 9.63 -8.59
N PHE A 108 3.48 10.00 -9.84
CA PHE A 108 3.53 11.39 -10.29
C PHE A 108 2.16 12.05 -10.15
N ALA A 109 1.10 11.41 -10.66
CA ALA A 109 -0.27 11.92 -10.57
C ALA A 109 -0.72 12.11 -9.12
N MET A 110 -0.37 11.16 -8.24
CA MET A 110 -0.68 11.25 -6.81
C MET A 110 0.05 12.40 -6.13
N LEU A 111 1.36 12.55 -6.34
CA LEU A 111 2.13 13.66 -5.79
C LEU A 111 1.60 15.02 -6.27
N PHE A 112 1.23 15.11 -7.54
CA PHE A 112 0.63 16.31 -8.12
C PHE A 112 -0.74 16.61 -7.48
N PHE A 113 -1.57 15.59 -7.29
CA PHE A 113 -2.87 15.69 -6.62
C PHE A 113 -2.75 16.18 -5.18
N PHE A 114 -1.73 15.72 -4.43
CA PHE A 114 -1.42 16.18 -3.09
C PHE A 114 -0.70 17.53 -3.04
N LYS A 115 -0.59 18.22 -4.19
CA LYS A 115 0.00 19.56 -4.32
C LYS A 115 1.48 19.65 -3.87
N VAL A 116 2.25 18.62 -4.09
CA VAL A 116 3.70 18.67 -3.90
C VAL A 116 4.28 19.64 -4.94
N ARG A 117 4.90 20.73 -4.49
CA ARG A 117 5.40 21.82 -5.35
C ARG A 117 6.87 21.66 -5.76
N ASN A 118 7.60 20.83 -5.05
CA ASN A 118 9.01 20.62 -5.34
C ASN A 118 9.17 19.74 -6.59
N LYS A 119 9.68 20.34 -7.68
CA LYS A 119 9.86 19.66 -8.98
C LYS A 119 10.81 18.46 -8.91
N LEU A 120 11.86 18.55 -8.06
CA LEU A 120 12.80 17.44 -7.87
C LEU A 120 12.13 16.24 -7.19
N VAL A 121 11.26 16.49 -6.20
CA VAL A 121 10.49 15.44 -5.52
C VAL A 121 9.45 14.86 -6.47
N LEU A 122 8.79 15.70 -7.26
CA LEU A 122 7.72 15.32 -8.19
C LEU A 122 8.22 14.37 -9.30
N ALA A 123 9.45 14.54 -9.77
CA ALA A 123 10.07 13.69 -10.79
C ALA A 123 10.92 12.57 -10.16
N GLY A 124 11.74 12.89 -9.17
CA GLY A 124 12.73 11.97 -8.60
C GLY A 124 12.10 10.84 -7.77
N VAL A 125 11.07 11.15 -6.96
CA VAL A 125 10.44 10.14 -6.11
C VAL A 125 9.71 9.06 -6.92
N PRO A 126 8.87 9.37 -7.92
CA PRO A 126 8.23 8.34 -8.73
C PRO A 126 9.21 7.43 -9.45
N LEU A 127 10.25 8.00 -10.04
CA LEU A 127 11.26 7.22 -10.75
C LEU A 127 12.09 6.38 -9.79
N GLY A 128 12.58 6.96 -8.69
CA GLY A 128 13.37 6.26 -7.68
C GLY A 128 12.62 5.09 -7.05
N ILE A 129 11.36 5.33 -6.61
CA ILE A 129 10.52 4.27 -6.03
C ILE A 129 10.23 3.18 -7.06
N THR A 130 9.91 3.55 -8.30
CA THR A 130 9.62 2.55 -9.35
C THR A 130 10.84 1.69 -9.66
N MET A 131 12.03 2.28 -9.76
CA MET A 131 13.28 1.54 -9.98
C MET A 131 13.60 0.62 -8.81
N LEU A 132 13.47 1.12 -7.58
CA LEU A 132 13.71 0.35 -6.37
C LEU A 132 12.76 -0.84 -6.28
N LEU A 133 11.46 -0.62 -6.46
CA LEU A 133 10.47 -1.69 -6.45
C LEU A 133 10.72 -2.69 -7.58
N TYR A 134 11.01 -2.21 -8.79
CA TYR A 134 11.33 -3.09 -9.90
C TYR A 134 12.54 -3.98 -9.59
N TYR A 135 13.61 -3.41 -9.05
CA TYR A 135 14.80 -4.16 -8.65
C TYR A 135 14.47 -5.22 -7.58
N VAL A 136 13.75 -4.82 -6.54
CA VAL A 136 13.36 -5.73 -5.44
C VAL A 136 12.52 -6.89 -5.97
N PHE A 137 11.50 -6.62 -6.77
CA PHE A 137 10.61 -7.67 -7.27
C PHE A 137 11.25 -8.54 -8.35
N SER A 138 11.97 -7.93 -9.31
CA SER A 138 12.53 -8.64 -10.45
C SER A 138 13.82 -9.38 -10.11
N VAL A 139 14.70 -8.75 -9.31
CA VAL A 139 16.04 -9.30 -9.04
C VAL A 139 16.07 -10.09 -7.72
N LEU A 140 15.55 -9.50 -6.63
CA LEU A 140 15.60 -10.17 -5.31
C LEU A 140 14.56 -11.26 -5.17
N LEU A 141 13.33 -11.01 -5.62
CA LEU A 141 12.21 -11.92 -5.41
C LEU A 141 11.94 -12.82 -6.63
N HIS A 142 12.61 -12.59 -7.77
CA HIS A 142 12.41 -13.32 -9.02
C HIS A 142 10.92 -13.42 -9.43
N VAL A 143 10.12 -12.43 -9.03
CA VAL A 143 8.69 -12.34 -9.36
C VAL A 143 8.55 -11.65 -10.72
N GLN A 144 7.86 -12.32 -11.64
CA GLN A 144 7.53 -11.72 -12.93
C GLN A 144 6.50 -10.61 -12.73
N LEU A 145 6.93 -9.36 -12.86
CA LEU A 145 6.04 -8.22 -12.86
C LEU A 145 5.26 -8.15 -14.18
N PRO A 146 4.01 -7.65 -14.16
CA PRO A 146 3.25 -7.45 -15.39
C PRO A 146 4.04 -6.54 -16.35
N GLN A 147 4.43 -7.10 -17.50
CA GLN A 147 5.21 -6.36 -18.50
C GLN A 147 4.31 -5.51 -19.41
N GLY A 148 2.97 -5.67 -19.30
CA GLY A 148 2.02 -5.03 -20.20
C GLY A 148 1.89 -5.78 -21.53
N VAL A 149 1.28 -5.12 -22.48
CA VAL A 149 1.03 -5.67 -23.83
C VAL A 149 2.21 -5.39 -24.77
N PHE A 150 3.28 -4.77 -24.28
CA PHE A 150 4.48 -4.41 -25.06
C PHE A 150 5.66 -5.29 -24.74
#